data_d14a7d71d328bb050ae357fbcc80682e
#
_entry.id   d14a7d71d328bb050ae357fbcc80682e
#
_cell.length_a   1.000
_cell.length_b   1.000
_cell.length_c   1.000
_cell.angle_alpha   90.00
_cell.angle_beta   90.00
_cell.angle_gamma   90.00
#
_symmetry.space_group_name_H-M   'P 1'
#
loop_
_entity.id
_entity.type
_entity.pdbx_description
1 polymer ?
#
loop_
_entity_poly.entity_id
_entity_poly.type
_entity_poly.pdbx_seq_one_letter_code
_entity_poly.pdbx_strand_id
1 'polypeptide(L)'
;MDAGFLLLSIQGRNYSHTFGHVKQCPPKYRFVLTKEDFFIFQAIFFYLYIINYFRLMTNYNRISSIDIIRGLTLVLMLFVNDLNMNVAPAWLGHRPAEFDGMGLADWVFPGFLFIVGMAIPFAFSKRFSAGQSLYDISRHILTRSLSLIIIGVLMLNTGRVDPELTGISKNLWALLMYVAVFLFWNDYPDKENKFFTITGLKFTGLAIFAFLVLKFRSGQPENNGSLITGWWGILGLIGWGYLVSAFAYVLCRDSLLKTSLFALFFLIMNMFSDWKLLGFLDPVKPILGIIIDGNVPFIVLSGLIGGLLIKKIPGKEFKKAILVFIGLGLAYLIAGFVLRTWFIISKIQATPSWAMICNGISFLVFILLYWIVDVRNRIKWASFFQPAGENSLTTYIAPDILYYLIWSSGVPFLIYKQSQEPIIVIAGSLVWALLMVGLTVMLSRLNIRLRI
;
A
#
# COMPACT_ATOMS: atom_id res chain seq x y z
N MET A 1 -42.19 -2.39 -10.94
CA MET A 1 -42.50 -3.83 -10.99
C MET A 1 -41.73 -4.50 -9.89
N ASP A 2 -42.44 -5.00 -9.00
CA ASP A 2 -42.27 -5.42 -7.64
C ASP A 2 -41.07 -6.31 -7.33
N ALA A 3 -40.31 -5.88 -6.30
CA ALA A 3 -39.34 -6.70 -5.61
C ALA A 3 -40.02 -7.36 -4.41
N GLY A 4 -40.31 -8.67 -4.54
CA GLY A 4 -40.95 -9.45 -3.51
C GLY A 4 -40.09 -9.61 -2.25
N PHE A 5 -40.65 -9.22 -1.14
CA PHE A 5 -40.16 -9.49 0.20
C PHE A 5 -40.29 -10.97 0.51
N LEU A 6 -39.18 -11.63 0.79
CA LEU A 6 -39.20 -12.96 1.38
C LEU A 6 -39.08 -12.82 2.90
N LEU A 7 -40.22 -12.82 3.58
CA LEU A 7 -40.37 -12.93 5.02
C LEU A 7 -40.10 -14.37 5.44
N LEU A 8 -39.00 -14.62 6.14
CA LEU A 8 -38.82 -15.87 6.89
C LEU A 8 -39.68 -15.80 8.17
N SER A 9 -40.81 -16.51 8.15
CA SER A 9 -41.65 -16.72 9.32
C SER A 9 -40.98 -17.73 10.25
N ILE A 10 -40.62 -17.28 11.46
CA ILE A 10 -40.31 -18.17 12.57
C ILE A 10 -41.63 -18.56 13.21
N GLN A 11 -42.03 -19.81 13.03
CA GLN A 11 -43.18 -20.38 13.72
C GLN A 11 -42.87 -20.51 15.24
N GLY A 12 -43.37 -19.59 16.02
CA GLY A 12 -43.50 -19.75 17.46
C GLY A 12 -44.67 -20.69 17.78
N ARG A 13 -44.41 -21.79 18.46
CA ARG A 13 -45.45 -22.59 19.10
C ARG A 13 -45.87 -21.94 20.37
N ASN A 14 -47.17 -21.57 20.45
CA ASN A 14 -47.84 -21.21 21.68
C ASN A 14 -47.93 -22.44 22.61
N TYR A 15 -47.55 -22.24 23.86
CA TYR A 15 -47.95 -23.10 24.95
C TYR A 15 -48.70 -22.23 25.99
N SER A 16 -49.97 -22.58 26.17
CA SER A 16 -50.85 -22.09 27.20
C SER A 16 -50.55 -22.77 28.55
N HIS A 17 -50.79 -22.02 29.58
CA HIS A 17 -50.65 -22.28 31.01
C HIS A 17 -51.06 -23.66 31.53
N THR A 18 -50.23 -24.27 32.40
CA THR A 18 -50.68 -24.76 33.70
C THR A 18 -49.50 -24.92 34.67
N PHE A 19 -49.77 -24.64 35.94
CA PHE A 19 -48.85 -24.63 37.07
C PHE A 19 -48.29 -26.02 37.45
N GLY A 20 -47.03 -26.09 37.87
CA GLY A 20 -46.47 -27.24 38.59
C GLY A 20 -44.93 -27.18 38.68
N HIS A 21 -44.44 -27.07 39.92
CA HIS A 21 -43.05 -27.06 40.31
C HIS A 21 -42.20 -28.16 39.65
N VAL A 22 -41.00 -27.83 39.16
CA VAL A 22 -39.73 -28.47 39.54
C VAL A 22 -38.57 -27.75 38.78
N LYS A 23 -37.53 -27.35 39.51
CA LYS A 23 -36.27 -26.79 39.01
C LYS A 23 -35.53 -27.84 38.21
N GLN A 24 -35.29 -27.57 36.92
CA GLN A 24 -34.18 -28.17 36.14
C GLN A 24 -33.57 -27.11 35.24
N CYS A 25 -32.23 -26.90 35.36
CA CYS A 25 -31.42 -26.06 34.47
C CYS A 25 -31.50 -26.56 33.01
N PRO A 26 -31.67 -25.67 32.04
CA PRO A 26 -31.61 -26.08 30.61
C PRO A 26 -30.19 -26.39 30.18
N PRO A 27 -30.00 -27.33 29.25
CA PRO A 27 -28.68 -27.70 28.74
C PRO A 27 -28.06 -26.56 27.97
N LYS A 28 -26.75 -26.28 28.22
CA LYS A 28 -25.93 -25.35 27.49
C LYS A 28 -25.91 -25.77 26.00
N TYR A 29 -26.51 -24.96 25.15
CA TYR A 29 -26.33 -25.10 23.71
C TYR A 29 -24.86 -24.81 23.36
N ARG A 30 -24.12 -25.86 23.08
CA ARG A 30 -22.80 -25.77 22.47
C ARG A 30 -23.01 -25.55 20.97
N PHE A 31 -22.87 -24.32 20.48
CA PHE A 31 -22.79 -24.05 19.05
C PHE A 31 -21.52 -24.72 18.51
N VAL A 32 -21.65 -25.84 17.86
CA VAL A 32 -20.59 -26.48 17.09
C VAL A 32 -20.78 -26.00 15.64
N LEU A 33 -19.99 -25.02 15.24
CA LEU A 33 -19.96 -24.61 13.83
C LEU A 33 -19.39 -25.78 12.99
N THR A 34 -20.19 -26.28 12.09
CA THR A 34 -19.75 -27.31 11.12
C THR A 34 -18.92 -26.65 10.00
N LYS A 35 -18.12 -27.44 9.29
CA LYS A 35 -17.38 -26.94 8.10
C LYS A 35 -18.31 -26.32 7.06
N GLU A 36 -19.52 -26.81 6.94
CA GLU A 36 -20.54 -26.29 6.02
C GLU A 36 -21.06 -24.91 6.48
N ASP A 37 -21.26 -24.69 7.77
CA ASP A 37 -21.65 -23.37 8.31
C ASP A 37 -20.58 -22.32 8.03
N PHE A 38 -19.32 -22.69 8.07
CA PHE A 38 -18.21 -21.79 7.77
C PHE A 38 -18.19 -21.40 6.27
N PHE A 39 -18.49 -22.33 5.36
CA PHE A 39 -18.61 -22.04 3.93
C PHE A 39 -19.84 -21.18 3.60
N ILE A 40 -20.97 -21.43 4.26
CA ILE A 40 -22.18 -20.63 4.11
C ILE A 40 -21.94 -19.21 4.65
N PHE A 41 -21.26 -19.07 5.78
CA PHE A 41 -20.91 -17.76 6.35
C PHE A 41 -19.97 -16.99 5.40
N GLN A 42 -18.99 -17.66 4.79
CA GLN A 42 -18.13 -17.07 3.77
C GLN A 42 -18.90 -16.64 2.51
N ALA A 43 -19.82 -17.46 2.03
CA ALA A 43 -20.64 -17.18 0.85
C ALA A 43 -21.61 -16.00 1.10
N ILE A 44 -22.26 -15.95 2.26
CA ILE A 44 -23.13 -14.84 2.67
C ILE A 44 -22.30 -13.56 2.85
N PHE A 45 -21.12 -13.65 3.44
CA PHE A 45 -20.21 -12.50 3.63
C PHE A 45 -19.73 -11.95 2.28
N PHE A 46 -19.43 -12.83 1.32
CA PHE A 46 -19.04 -12.47 -0.04
C PHE A 46 -20.22 -11.86 -0.83
N TYR A 47 -21.42 -12.37 -0.67
CA TYR A 47 -22.64 -11.87 -1.32
C TYR A 47 -23.07 -10.51 -0.78
N LEU A 48 -23.06 -10.30 0.55
CA LEU A 48 -23.32 -9.02 1.19
C LEU A 48 -22.25 -7.97 0.85
N TYR A 49 -20.99 -8.41 0.67
CA TYR A 49 -19.89 -7.59 0.17
C TYR A 49 -20.19 -7.05 -1.22
N ILE A 50 -20.61 -7.91 -2.15
CA ILE A 50 -20.95 -7.54 -3.53
C ILE A 50 -22.12 -6.53 -3.58
N ILE A 51 -23.20 -6.75 -2.83
CA ILE A 51 -24.40 -5.89 -2.87
C ILE A 51 -24.14 -4.49 -2.32
N ASN A 52 -23.47 -4.37 -1.17
CA ASN A 52 -23.15 -3.05 -0.60
C ASN A 52 -22.08 -2.29 -1.40
N TYR A 53 -21.22 -3.00 -2.11
CA TYR A 53 -20.20 -2.41 -2.97
C TYR A 53 -20.81 -1.69 -4.17
N PHE A 54 -21.87 -2.23 -4.77
CA PHE A 54 -22.60 -1.57 -5.88
C PHE A 54 -23.28 -0.26 -5.48
N ARG A 55 -23.58 -0.05 -4.19
CA ARG A 55 -24.27 1.16 -3.69
C ARG A 55 -23.33 2.37 -3.53
N LEU A 56 -22.00 2.16 -3.55
CA LEU A 56 -20.99 3.22 -3.36
C LEU A 56 -20.47 3.82 -4.69
N MET A 57 -20.92 3.33 -5.83
CA MET A 57 -20.38 3.64 -7.17
C MET A 57 -20.91 4.92 -7.82
N THR A 58 -21.54 5.83 -7.09
CA THR A 58 -22.07 7.08 -7.68
C THR A 58 -21.25 8.30 -7.27
N ASN A 59 -20.01 8.41 -7.76
CA ASN A 59 -19.29 9.69 -7.80
C ASN A 59 -18.61 9.87 -9.17
N TYR A 60 -19.24 10.62 -10.04
CA TYR A 60 -18.99 10.76 -11.47
C TYR A 60 -17.72 11.54 -11.89
N ASN A 61 -16.86 11.95 -10.94
CA ASN A 61 -15.68 12.78 -11.21
C ASN A 61 -14.33 12.14 -10.79
N ARG A 62 -14.28 10.84 -10.52
CA ARG A 62 -13.07 10.15 -10.07
C ARG A 62 -12.60 9.20 -11.19
N ILE A 63 -11.32 9.27 -11.57
CA ILE A 63 -10.73 8.32 -12.52
C ILE A 63 -10.54 6.99 -11.79
N SER A 64 -11.44 6.05 -12.04
CA SER A 64 -11.52 4.78 -11.32
C SER A 64 -10.28 3.91 -11.54
N SER A 65 -9.66 3.99 -12.73
CA SER A 65 -8.43 3.25 -13.04
C SER A 65 -7.28 3.57 -12.06
N ILE A 66 -7.15 4.82 -11.57
CA ILE A 66 -6.07 5.16 -10.62
C ILE A 66 -6.23 4.39 -9.31
N ASP A 67 -7.44 4.29 -8.77
CA ASP A 67 -7.68 3.55 -7.52
C ASP A 67 -7.57 2.04 -7.71
N ILE A 68 -8.07 1.53 -8.85
CA ILE A 68 -7.97 0.12 -9.20
C ILE A 68 -6.50 -0.31 -9.38
N ILE A 69 -5.70 0.48 -10.11
CA ILE A 69 -4.28 0.15 -10.32
C ILE A 69 -3.52 0.25 -9.01
N ARG A 70 -3.83 1.24 -8.16
CA ARG A 70 -3.25 1.32 -6.82
C ARG A 70 -3.57 0.08 -5.99
N GLY A 71 -4.82 -0.38 -6.02
CA GLY A 71 -5.23 -1.61 -5.35
C GLY A 71 -4.57 -2.84 -5.96
N LEU A 72 -4.52 -2.94 -7.28
CA LEU A 72 -3.88 -4.06 -7.99
C LEU A 72 -2.38 -4.15 -7.69
N THR A 73 -1.64 -3.04 -7.80
CA THR A 73 -0.21 -3.02 -7.47
C THR A 73 0.04 -3.35 -6.00
N LEU A 74 -0.85 -2.94 -5.10
CA LEU A 74 -0.77 -3.29 -3.69
C LEU A 74 -1.00 -4.78 -3.46
N VAL A 75 -2.01 -5.38 -4.09
CA VAL A 75 -2.27 -6.83 -4.03
C VAL A 75 -1.09 -7.62 -4.60
N LEU A 76 -0.54 -7.16 -5.73
CA LEU A 76 0.67 -7.76 -6.28
C LEU A 76 1.87 -7.62 -5.32
N MET A 77 1.99 -6.50 -4.61
CA MET A 77 3.03 -6.31 -3.59
C MET A 77 2.87 -7.28 -2.42
N LEU A 78 1.64 -7.48 -1.93
CA LEU A 78 1.36 -8.47 -0.89
C LEU A 78 1.67 -9.88 -1.38
N PHE A 79 1.30 -10.20 -2.62
CA PHE A 79 1.55 -11.49 -3.24
C PHE A 79 3.06 -11.78 -3.36
N VAL A 80 3.85 -10.87 -3.96
CA VAL A 80 5.28 -11.12 -4.16
C VAL A 80 6.08 -11.10 -2.86
N ASN A 81 5.65 -10.33 -1.86
CA ASN A 81 6.30 -10.31 -0.55
C ASN A 81 5.99 -11.57 0.28
N ASP A 82 4.88 -12.26 -0.02
CA ASP A 82 4.49 -13.49 0.67
C ASP A 82 5.12 -14.75 0.08
N LEU A 83 5.61 -14.70 -1.15
CA LEU A 83 6.20 -15.85 -1.85
C LEU A 83 7.42 -16.42 -1.10
N ASN A 84 7.48 -17.76 -1.03
CA ASN A 84 8.74 -18.44 -0.66
C ASN A 84 9.68 -18.41 -1.87
N MET A 85 10.66 -17.50 -1.84
CA MET A 85 11.59 -17.26 -2.95
C MET A 85 12.53 -18.42 -3.24
N ASN A 86 12.69 -19.37 -2.32
CA ASN A 86 13.50 -20.59 -2.54
C ASN A 86 12.80 -21.59 -3.45
N VAL A 87 11.46 -21.49 -3.58
CA VAL A 87 10.64 -22.44 -4.35
C VAL A 87 9.98 -21.75 -5.54
N ALA A 88 9.58 -20.48 -5.40
CA ALA A 88 8.93 -19.73 -6.45
C ALA A 88 9.84 -19.52 -7.67
N PRO A 89 9.29 -19.51 -8.90
CA PRO A 89 10.05 -19.19 -10.10
C PRO A 89 10.75 -17.84 -10.00
N ALA A 90 12.01 -17.79 -10.39
CA ALA A 90 12.88 -16.63 -10.24
C ALA A 90 12.35 -15.34 -10.95
N TRP A 91 11.50 -15.48 -11.98
CA TRP A 91 10.89 -14.34 -12.66
C TRP A 91 9.78 -13.65 -11.86
N LEU A 92 9.25 -14.30 -10.81
CA LEU A 92 8.29 -13.68 -9.88
C LEU A 92 9.00 -12.89 -8.78
N GLY A 93 10.19 -13.32 -8.37
CA GLY A 93 10.92 -12.79 -7.22
C GLY A 93 11.78 -11.58 -7.52
N HIS A 94 12.52 -11.16 -6.49
CA HIS A 94 13.58 -10.17 -6.61
C HIS A 94 14.83 -10.80 -7.20
N ARG A 95 15.50 -10.06 -8.08
CA ARG A 95 16.80 -10.47 -8.62
C ARG A 95 17.93 -9.95 -7.75
N PRO A 96 19.06 -10.66 -7.69
CA PRO A 96 20.27 -10.18 -6.99
C PRO A 96 20.76 -8.83 -7.56
N ALA A 97 21.55 -8.10 -6.76
CA ALA A 97 22.03 -6.77 -7.13
C ALA A 97 22.88 -6.77 -8.41
N GLU A 98 23.68 -7.82 -8.59
CA GLU A 98 24.60 -7.96 -9.71
C GLU A 98 23.95 -8.56 -10.96
N PHE A 99 22.73 -9.02 -10.87
CA PHE A 99 22.01 -9.60 -12.00
C PHE A 99 21.44 -8.48 -12.89
N ASP A 100 21.84 -8.49 -14.16
CA ASP A 100 21.34 -7.55 -15.18
C ASP A 100 19.96 -7.99 -15.69
N GLY A 101 18.92 -7.65 -14.95
CA GLY A 101 17.53 -7.98 -15.24
C GLY A 101 16.61 -7.77 -14.05
N MET A 102 15.31 -8.03 -14.25
CA MET A 102 14.29 -7.82 -13.24
C MET A 102 13.24 -8.94 -13.24
N GLY A 103 12.69 -9.22 -12.07
CA GLY A 103 11.49 -10.04 -11.90
C GLY A 103 10.24 -9.18 -11.72
N LEU A 104 9.08 -9.86 -11.57
CA LEU A 104 7.81 -9.18 -11.31
C LEU A 104 7.91 -8.31 -10.03
N ALA A 105 8.47 -8.85 -8.95
CA ALA A 105 8.64 -8.16 -7.68
C ALA A 105 9.49 -6.88 -7.79
N ASP A 106 10.34 -6.78 -8.81
CA ASP A 106 11.18 -5.60 -9.03
C ASP A 106 10.44 -4.46 -9.71
N TRP A 107 9.31 -4.73 -10.39
CA TRP A 107 8.44 -3.72 -10.99
C TRP A 107 7.28 -3.28 -10.08
N VAL A 108 6.74 -4.18 -9.24
CA VAL A 108 5.48 -3.92 -8.51
C VAL A 108 5.55 -2.66 -7.64
N PHE A 109 6.65 -2.47 -6.89
CA PHE A 109 6.83 -1.29 -6.05
C PHE A 109 7.02 0.01 -6.85
N PRO A 110 7.86 0.08 -7.89
CA PRO A 110 7.89 1.23 -8.81
C PRO A 110 6.56 1.54 -9.46
N GLY A 111 5.80 0.52 -9.85
CA GLY A 111 4.44 0.68 -10.37
C GLY A 111 3.51 1.38 -9.36
N PHE A 112 3.61 1.01 -8.08
CA PHE A 112 2.88 1.70 -7.00
C PHE A 112 3.35 3.16 -6.84
N LEU A 113 4.66 3.44 -6.84
CA LEU A 113 5.21 4.79 -6.78
C LEU A 113 4.73 5.66 -7.95
N PHE A 114 4.71 5.10 -9.15
CA PHE A 114 4.19 5.77 -10.35
C PHE A 114 2.73 6.19 -10.15
N ILE A 115 1.87 5.30 -9.63
CA ILE A 115 0.46 5.62 -9.36
C ILE A 115 0.29 6.64 -8.23
N VAL A 116 1.16 6.64 -7.22
CA VAL A 116 1.20 7.71 -6.21
C VAL A 116 1.43 9.06 -6.90
N GLY A 117 2.38 9.14 -7.81
CA GLY A 117 2.63 10.34 -8.63
C GLY A 117 1.42 10.75 -9.47
N MET A 118 0.79 9.81 -10.17
CA MET A 118 -0.40 10.07 -10.98
C MET A 118 -1.57 10.67 -10.19
N ALA A 119 -1.71 10.31 -8.92
CA ALA A 119 -2.81 10.80 -8.08
C ALA A 119 -2.60 12.25 -7.62
N ILE A 120 -1.36 12.77 -7.59
CA ILE A 120 -1.03 14.10 -7.07
C ILE A 120 -1.83 15.23 -7.76
N PRO A 121 -1.90 15.34 -9.09
CA PRO A 121 -2.60 16.46 -9.74
C PRO A 121 -4.09 16.53 -9.36
N PHE A 122 -4.73 15.38 -9.20
CA PHE A 122 -6.15 15.31 -8.85
C PHE A 122 -6.40 15.70 -7.39
N ALA A 123 -5.57 15.18 -6.47
CA ALA A 123 -5.68 15.50 -5.05
C ALA A 123 -5.46 17.00 -4.78
N PHE A 124 -4.43 17.58 -5.38
CA PHE A 124 -4.08 18.99 -5.14
C PHE A 124 -4.96 19.96 -5.90
N SER A 125 -5.44 19.63 -7.12
CA SER A 125 -6.41 20.48 -7.80
C SER A 125 -7.66 20.68 -6.97
N LYS A 126 -8.17 19.62 -6.32
CA LYS A 126 -9.32 19.71 -5.42
C LYS A 126 -9.06 20.68 -4.23
N ARG A 127 -7.83 20.62 -3.64
CA ARG A 127 -7.44 21.49 -2.53
C ARG A 127 -7.32 22.95 -2.95
N PHE A 128 -6.70 23.19 -4.11
CA PHE A 128 -6.59 24.55 -4.65
C PHE A 128 -7.95 25.12 -5.03
N SER A 129 -8.84 24.33 -5.65
CA SER A 129 -10.21 24.75 -5.95
C SER A 129 -11.05 25.02 -4.71
N ALA A 130 -10.74 24.37 -3.60
CA ALA A 130 -11.36 24.63 -2.29
C ALA A 130 -10.75 25.85 -1.57
N GLY A 131 -9.84 26.61 -2.20
CA GLY A 131 -9.24 27.81 -1.63
C GLY A 131 -8.25 27.59 -0.49
N GLN A 132 -7.72 26.35 -0.32
CA GLN A 132 -6.74 26.08 0.74
C GLN A 132 -5.48 26.92 0.52
N SER A 133 -4.93 27.46 1.63
CA SER A 133 -3.70 28.25 1.61
C SER A 133 -2.47 27.38 1.26
N LEU A 134 -1.41 28.00 0.76
CA LEU A 134 -0.12 27.29 0.55
C LEU A 134 0.44 26.71 1.85
N TYR A 135 0.18 27.36 2.99
CA TYR A 135 0.56 26.85 4.29
C TYR A 135 -0.15 25.53 4.62
N ASP A 136 -1.48 25.47 4.44
CA ASP A 136 -2.27 24.26 4.71
C ASP A 136 -1.86 23.10 3.80
N ILE A 137 -1.59 23.43 2.54
CA ILE A 137 -1.12 22.45 1.54
C ILE A 137 0.28 21.94 1.95
N SER A 138 1.22 22.81 2.27
CA SER A 138 2.57 22.43 2.69
C SER A 138 2.55 21.62 3.98
N ARG A 139 1.74 22.04 4.96
CA ARG A 139 1.53 21.30 6.20
C ARG A 139 1.01 19.88 5.94
N HIS A 140 0.03 19.73 5.02
CA HIS A 140 -0.48 18.40 4.65
C HIS A 140 0.61 17.55 3.98
N ILE A 141 1.40 18.11 3.06
CA ILE A 141 2.50 17.39 2.41
C ILE A 141 3.49 16.89 3.46
N LEU A 142 3.95 17.79 4.35
CA LEU A 142 4.91 17.45 5.39
C LEU A 142 4.37 16.41 6.36
N THR A 143 3.14 16.59 6.87
CA THR A 143 2.53 15.64 7.81
C THR A 143 2.42 14.26 7.19
N ARG A 144 1.93 14.16 5.94
CA ARG A 144 1.80 12.89 5.24
C ARG A 144 3.17 12.22 4.99
N SER A 145 4.14 12.98 4.50
CA SER A 145 5.47 12.46 4.20
C SER A 145 6.18 11.99 5.46
N LEU A 146 6.21 12.81 6.51
CA LEU A 146 6.87 12.48 7.77
C LEU A 146 6.21 11.27 8.45
N SER A 147 4.88 11.17 8.41
CA SER A 147 4.19 10.00 8.94
C SER A 147 4.62 8.71 8.24
N LEU A 148 4.67 8.71 6.90
CA LEU A 148 5.12 7.56 6.12
C LEU A 148 6.59 7.21 6.40
N ILE A 149 7.45 8.22 6.50
CA ILE A 149 8.88 8.05 6.81
C ILE A 149 9.06 7.43 8.20
N ILE A 150 8.37 7.95 9.22
CA ILE A 150 8.45 7.43 10.59
C ILE A 150 7.99 5.97 10.65
N ILE A 151 6.84 5.66 10.07
CA ILE A 151 6.32 4.27 10.05
C ILE A 151 7.30 3.37 9.30
N GLY A 152 7.83 3.81 8.15
CA GLY A 152 8.79 3.04 7.35
C GLY A 152 10.08 2.71 8.11
N VAL A 153 10.64 3.68 8.83
CA VAL A 153 11.83 3.48 9.68
C VAL A 153 11.53 2.51 10.82
N LEU A 154 10.40 2.64 11.50
CA LEU A 154 10.03 1.71 12.57
C LEU A 154 9.85 0.28 12.05
N MET A 155 9.16 0.11 10.92
CA MET A 155 9.00 -1.21 10.28
C MET A 155 10.34 -1.82 9.88
N LEU A 156 11.25 -1.03 9.29
CA LEU A 156 12.60 -1.49 8.91
C LEU A 156 13.37 -2.04 10.13
N ASN A 157 13.30 -1.35 11.26
CA ASN A 157 14.03 -1.73 12.47
C ASN A 157 13.41 -2.92 13.22
N THR A 158 12.17 -3.31 12.93
CA THR A 158 11.55 -4.49 13.55
C THR A 158 12.40 -5.74 13.37
N GLY A 159 13.02 -5.91 12.19
CA GLY A 159 13.93 -7.02 11.90
C GLY A 159 15.20 -7.04 12.75
N ARG A 160 15.59 -5.90 13.33
CA ARG A 160 16.87 -5.66 14.03
C ARG A 160 16.73 -5.72 15.55
N VAL A 161 15.53 -5.88 16.09
CA VAL A 161 15.30 -5.98 17.53
C VAL A 161 16.04 -7.18 18.10
N ASP A 162 16.92 -6.93 19.07
CA ASP A 162 17.56 -7.96 19.89
C ASP A 162 16.74 -8.17 21.17
N PRO A 163 16.15 -9.35 21.39
CA PRO A 163 15.30 -9.61 22.54
C PRO A 163 16.00 -9.52 23.89
N GLU A 164 17.28 -9.93 23.94
CA GLU A 164 18.06 -9.95 25.18
C GLU A 164 18.43 -8.53 25.61
N LEU A 165 18.90 -7.72 24.66
CA LEU A 165 19.29 -6.33 24.93
C LEU A 165 18.08 -5.39 25.12
N THR A 166 16.99 -5.64 24.41
CA THR A 166 15.75 -4.84 24.47
C THR A 166 14.89 -5.21 25.68
N GLY A 167 14.96 -6.47 26.15
CA GLY A 167 14.11 -7.05 27.20
C GLY A 167 12.67 -7.32 26.72
N ILE A 168 12.42 -7.28 25.41
CA ILE A 168 11.12 -7.51 24.77
C ILE A 168 11.34 -8.39 23.54
N SER A 169 10.49 -9.41 23.34
CA SER A 169 10.58 -10.24 22.14
C SER A 169 10.33 -9.41 20.88
N LYS A 170 10.99 -9.79 19.78
CA LYS A 170 10.84 -9.13 18.48
C LYS A 170 9.37 -9.04 18.04
N ASN A 171 8.63 -10.14 18.22
CA ASN A 171 7.22 -10.18 17.82
C ASN A 171 6.35 -9.23 18.66
N LEU A 172 6.60 -9.19 19.98
CA LEU A 172 5.86 -8.27 20.86
C LEU A 172 6.20 -6.81 20.54
N TRP A 173 7.48 -6.49 20.29
CA TRP A 173 7.89 -5.15 19.87
C TRP A 173 7.18 -4.73 18.58
N ALA A 174 7.11 -5.62 17.60
CA ALA A 174 6.41 -5.39 16.33
C ALA A 174 4.91 -5.16 16.52
N LEU A 175 4.25 -6.02 17.30
CA LEU A 175 2.82 -5.89 17.56
C LEU A 175 2.49 -4.59 18.28
N LEU A 176 3.27 -4.21 19.30
CA LEU A 176 3.09 -2.93 20.00
C LEU A 176 3.30 -1.76 19.05
N MET A 177 4.29 -1.82 18.15
CA MET A 177 4.53 -0.79 17.15
C MET A 177 3.32 -0.63 16.21
N TYR A 178 2.76 -1.72 15.69
CA TYR A 178 1.58 -1.65 14.83
C TYR A 178 0.33 -1.18 15.59
N VAL A 179 0.14 -1.61 16.83
CA VAL A 179 -0.95 -1.09 17.69
C VAL A 179 -0.80 0.43 17.85
N ALA A 180 0.41 0.93 18.13
CA ALA A 180 0.66 2.36 18.22
C ALA A 180 0.38 3.10 16.91
N VAL A 181 0.73 2.52 15.74
CA VAL A 181 0.38 3.07 14.42
C VAL A 181 -1.13 3.22 14.29
N PHE A 182 -1.91 2.19 14.61
CA PHE A 182 -3.37 2.28 14.53
C PHE A 182 -3.94 3.26 15.55
N LEU A 183 -3.47 3.29 16.79
CA LEU A 183 -3.93 4.26 17.78
C LEU A 183 -3.69 5.70 17.36
N PHE A 184 -2.57 5.99 16.71
CA PHE A 184 -2.19 7.36 16.36
C PHE A 184 -2.79 7.85 15.03
N TRP A 185 -2.79 7.02 13.98
CA TRP A 185 -3.22 7.40 12.62
C TRP A 185 -4.59 6.87 12.20
N ASN A 186 -5.37 6.24 13.09
CA ASN A 186 -6.71 5.83 12.74
C ASN A 186 -7.62 7.03 12.43
N ASP A 187 -8.49 6.89 11.41
CA ASP A 187 -9.53 7.86 11.10
C ASP A 187 -10.74 7.62 12.01
N TYR A 188 -10.71 8.25 13.17
CA TYR A 188 -11.76 8.08 14.17
C TYR A 188 -13.05 8.79 13.75
N PRO A 189 -14.21 8.12 13.76
CA PRO A 189 -15.51 8.76 13.60
C PRO A 189 -15.86 9.61 14.82
N ASP A 190 -16.83 10.53 14.68
CA ASP A 190 -17.39 11.31 15.79
C ASP A 190 -16.35 12.12 16.59
N LYS A 191 -15.47 12.84 15.90
CA LYS A 191 -14.35 13.56 16.52
C LYS A 191 -14.77 14.59 17.55
N GLU A 192 -15.92 15.23 17.36
CA GLU A 192 -16.42 16.27 18.26
C GLU A 192 -16.91 15.69 19.59
N ASN A 193 -17.74 14.64 19.55
CA ASN A 193 -18.33 14.02 20.74
C ASN A 193 -17.34 13.17 21.55
N LYS A 194 -16.26 12.68 20.91
CA LYS A 194 -15.26 11.77 21.51
C LYS A 194 -13.87 12.36 21.61
N PHE A 195 -13.78 13.69 21.65
CA PHE A 195 -12.48 14.40 21.62
C PHE A 195 -11.50 13.89 22.69
N PHE A 196 -11.91 13.80 23.95
CA PHE A 196 -11.03 13.34 25.03
C PHE A 196 -10.60 11.89 24.85
N THR A 197 -11.51 10.99 24.43
CA THR A 197 -11.18 9.59 24.18
C THR A 197 -10.19 9.45 23.03
N ILE A 198 -10.42 10.14 21.92
CA ILE A 198 -9.55 10.09 20.75
C ILE A 198 -8.17 10.67 21.08
N THR A 199 -8.11 11.79 21.81
CA THR A 199 -6.86 12.39 22.26
C THR A 199 -6.09 11.44 23.17
N GLY A 200 -6.79 10.77 24.11
CA GLY A 200 -6.19 9.75 24.96
C GLY A 200 -5.61 8.57 24.17
N LEU A 201 -6.35 8.05 23.17
CA LEU A 201 -5.86 6.97 22.31
C LEU A 201 -4.61 7.38 21.53
N LYS A 202 -4.60 8.58 20.95
CA LYS A 202 -3.41 9.10 20.24
C LYS A 202 -2.23 9.31 21.16
N PHE A 203 -2.47 9.82 22.38
CA PHE A 203 -1.41 9.99 23.37
C PHE A 203 -0.86 8.62 23.82
N THR A 204 -1.71 7.63 24.01
CA THR A 204 -1.28 6.24 24.29
C THR A 204 -0.43 5.69 23.16
N GLY A 205 -0.84 5.89 21.90
CA GLY A 205 -0.02 5.51 20.74
C GLY A 205 1.35 6.18 20.75
N LEU A 206 1.40 7.47 21.02
CA LEU A 206 2.66 8.22 21.12
C LEU A 206 3.54 7.73 22.28
N ALA A 207 2.95 7.43 23.44
CA ALA A 207 3.66 6.88 24.60
C ALA A 207 4.27 5.51 24.29
N ILE A 208 3.53 4.64 23.59
CA ILE A 208 4.05 3.34 23.12
C ILE A 208 5.22 3.56 22.15
N PHE A 209 5.13 4.49 21.19
CA PHE A 209 6.26 4.79 20.30
C PHE A 209 7.48 5.26 21.08
N ALA A 210 7.32 6.20 22.00
CA ALA A 210 8.42 6.69 22.83
C ALA A 210 9.06 5.54 23.63
N PHE A 211 8.25 4.68 24.25
CA PHE A 211 8.71 3.50 24.96
C PHE A 211 9.52 2.57 24.06
N LEU A 212 9.00 2.22 22.87
CA LEU A 212 9.65 1.31 21.92
C LEU A 212 10.98 1.88 21.39
N VAL A 213 11.02 3.18 21.09
CA VAL A 213 12.24 3.87 20.62
C VAL A 213 13.30 3.92 21.72
N LEU A 214 12.92 4.26 22.95
CA LEU A 214 13.86 4.34 24.09
C LEU A 214 14.41 2.96 24.49
N LYS A 215 13.58 1.92 24.39
CA LYS A 215 13.95 0.54 24.72
C LYS A 215 14.68 -0.17 23.58
N PHE A 216 14.60 0.34 22.35
CA PHE A 216 15.18 -0.33 21.19
C PHE A 216 16.68 -0.54 21.36
N ARG A 217 17.11 -1.78 21.15
CA ARG A 217 18.52 -2.16 21.03
C ARG A 217 18.64 -3.22 19.94
N SER A 218 19.68 -3.07 19.13
CA SER A 218 20.06 -4.04 18.10
C SER A 218 21.38 -4.68 18.52
N GLY A 219 21.53 -5.98 18.34
CA GLY A 219 22.82 -6.67 18.52
C GLY A 219 23.88 -6.32 17.46
N GLN A 220 23.53 -5.44 16.51
CA GLN A 220 24.43 -5.00 15.45
C GLN A 220 25.17 -3.72 15.84
N PRO A 221 26.47 -3.58 15.49
CA PRO A 221 27.29 -2.45 15.92
C PRO A 221 26.88 -1.12 15.26
N GLU A 222 26.09 -1.16 14.19
CA GLU A 222 25.63 0.03 13.49
C GLU A 222 24.84 0.95 14.40
N ASN A 223 25.19 2.23 14.38
CA ASN A 223 24.57 3.29 15.18
C ASN A 223 24.51 2.95 16.70
N ASN A 224 25.57 2.30 17.23
CA ASN A 224 25.64 1.88 18.64
C ASN A 224 24.43 1.07 19.10
N GLY A 225 23.89 0.21 18.23
CA GLY A 225 22.70 -0.60 18.48
C GLY A 225 21.36 0.17 18.52
N SER A 226 21.36 1.44 18.16
CA SER A 226 20.15 2.28 18.08
C SER A 226 19.41 2.10 16.73
N LEU A 227 18.23 2.73 16.61
CA LEU A 227 17.49 2.79 15.36
C LEU A 227 18.33 3.39 14.23
N ILE A 228 18.18 2.81 13.03
CA ILE A 228 18.80 3.34 11.81
C ILE A 228 17.74 3.74 10.80
N THR A 229 18.05 4.72 9.98
CA THR A 229 17.25 5.07 8.81
C THR A 229 17.37 4.00 7.72
N GLY A 230 18.57 3.42 7.56
CA GLY A 230 18.88 2.44 6.54
C GLY A 230 18.43 2.93 5.16
N TRP A 231 17.70 2.09 4.43
CA TRP A 231 17.06 2.45 3.17
C TRP A 231 15.64 3.03 3.35
N TRP A 232 15.26 3.43 4.56
CA TRP A 232 13.99 4.05 4.96
C TRP A 232 12.75 3.13 4.94
N GLY A 233 12.87 1.90 4.45
CA GLY A 233 11.75 1.00 4.24
C GLY A 233 10.80 1.46 3.12
N ILE A 234 9.91 0.58 2.71
CA ILE A 234 8.97 0.83 1.59
C ILE A 234 8.12 2.08 1.84
N LEU A 235 7.54 2.24 3.03
CA LEU A 235 6.71 3.41 3.35
C LEU A 235 7.54 4.70 3.41
N GLY A 236 8.77 4.63 3.90
CA GLY A 236 9.68 5.77 3.90
C GLY A 236 10.05 6.22 2.48
N LEU A 237 10.33 5.28 1.58
CA LEU A 237 10.56 5.60 0.16
C LEU A 237 9.33 6.27 -0.48
N ILE A 238 8.11 5.79 -0.17
CA ILE A 238 6.87 6.44 -0.62
C ILE A 238 6.77 7.86 -0.04
N GLY A 239 7.10 8.03 1.25
CA GLY A 239 7.11 9.34 1.91
C GLY A 239 8.04 10.34 1.25
N TRP A 240 9.28 9.95 0.95
CA TRP A 240 10.26 10.78 0.25
C TRP A 240 9.84 11.11 -1.19
N GLY A 241 9.43 10.10 -1.96
CA GLY A 241 8.96 10.29 -3.33
C GLY A 241 7.76 11.23 -3.42
N TYR A 242 6.79 11.06 -2.49
CA TYR A 242 5.62 11.92 -2.39
C TYR A 242 6.02 13.35 -1.98
N LEU A 243 6.92 13.51 -1.00
CA LEU A 243 7.41 14.83 -0.54
C LEU A 243 7.93 15.65 -1.71
N VAL A 244 8.91 15.09 -2.43
CA VAL A 244 9.55 15.78 -3.56
C VAL A 244 8.55 16.09 -4.67
N SER A 245 7.74 15.10 -5.07
CA SER A 245 6.83 15.26 -6.20
C SER A 245 5.64 16.15 -5.91
N ALA A 246 5.14 16.15 -4.65
CA ALA A 246 4.07 17.04 -4.23
C ALA A 246 4.54 18.51 -4.17
N PHE A 247 5.75 18.78 -3.65
CA PHE A 247 6.33 20.12 -3.71
C PHE A 247 6.64 20.55 -5.15
N ALA A 248 7.17 19.64 -5.99
CA ALA A 248 7.35 19.93 -7.41
C ALA A 248 6.00 20.32 -8.07
N TYR A 249 4.91 19.63 -7.76
CA TYR A 249 3.58 20.02 -8.26
C TYR A 249 3.14 21.39 -7.74
N VAL A 250 3.36 21.72 -6.47
CA VAL A 250 3.04 23.05 -5.90
C VAL A 250 3.79 24.16 -6.64
N LEU A 251 5.06 23.92 -7.01
CA LEU A 251 5.90 24.87 -7.74
C LEU A 251 5.54 24.96 -9.25
N CYS A 252 5.35 23.82 -9.88
CA CYS A 252 5.14 23.71 -11.32
C CYS A 252 3.66 23.84 -11.72
N ARG A 253 2.74 23.56 -10.81
CA ARG A 253 1.31 23.48 -11.08
C ARG A 253 1.03 22.50 -12.23
N ASP A 254 0.19 22.87 -13.17
CA ASP A 254 -0.18 22.05 -14.32
C ASP A 254 0.81 22.17 -15.50
N SER A 255 2.03 22.67 -15.27
CA SER A 255 3.04 22.81 -16.33
C SER A 255 3.77 21.48 -16.58
N LEU A 256 3.46 20.82 -17.70
CA LEU A 256 4.14 19.61 -18.12
C LEU A 256 5.65 19.83 -18.31
N LEU A 257 6.03 20.94 -18.96
CA LEU A 257 7.45 21.22 -19.22
C LEU A 257 8.25 21.32 -17.92
N LYS A 258 7.80 22.12 -16.94
CA LYS A 258 8.49 22.26 -15.65
C LYS A 258 8.58 20.93 -14.92
N THR A 259 7.49 20.16 -14.88
CA THR A 259 7.46 18.84 -14.24
C THR A 259 8.43 17.85 -14.95
N SER A 260 8.48 17.87 -16.28
CA SER A 260 9.42 17.04 -17.04
C SER A 260 10.88 17.43 -16.80
N LEU A 261 11.17 18.72 -16.64
CA LEU A 261 12.52 19.19 -16.27
C LEU A 261 12.91 18.73 -14.87
N PHE A 262 11.99 18.74 -13.90
CA PHE A 262 12.24 18.16 -12.57
C PHE A 262 12.48 16.64 -12.64
N ALA A 263 11.69 15.92 -13.45
CA ALA A 263 11.91 14.48 -13.63
C ALA A 263 13.27 14.20 -14.28
N LEU A 264 13.65 14.96 -15.31
CA LEU A 264 14.95 14.85 -15.96
C LEU A 264 16.09 15.17 -15.00
N PHE A 265 15.94 16.19 -14.16
CA PHE A 265 16.94 16.53 -13.13
C PHE A 265 17.17 15.32 -12.21
N PHE A 266 16.14 14.66 -11.71
CA PHE A 266 16.30 13.51 -10.84
C PHE A 266 16.81 12.26 -11.57
N LEU A 267 16.53 12.09 -12.86
CA LEU A 267 17.17 11.05 -13.67
C LEU A 267 18.68 11.30 -13.79
N ILE A 268 19.10 12.53 -14.04
CA ILE A 268 20.53 12.91 -14.10
C ILE A 268 21.19 12.70 -12.74
N MET A 269 20.54 13.10 -11.65
CA MET A 269 21.02 12.82 -10.30
C MET A 269 21.23 11.34 -10.06
N ASN A 270 20.28 10.49 -10.52
CA ASN A 270 20.40 9.04 -10.39
C ASN A 270 21.60 8.50 -11.21
N MET A 271 21.82 8.99 -12.43
CA MET A 271 22.99 8.62 -13.22
C MET A 271 24.30 9.03 -12.52
N PHE A 272 24.37 10.24 -11.98
CA PHE A 272 25.56 10.73 -11.28
C PHE A 272 25.80 9.99 -9.96
N SER A 273 24.74 9.61 -9.26
CA SER A 273 24.83 8.79 -8.04
C SER A 273 25.40 7.41 -8.36
N ASP A 274 24.93 6.75 -9.41
CA ASP A 274 25.39 5.43 -9.85
C ASP A 274 26.85 5.46 -10.32
N TRP A 275 27.27 6.51 -11.02
CA TRP A 275 28.67 6.77 -11.37
C TRP A 275 29.56 7.23 -10.21
N LYS A 276 28.98 7.34 -8.98
CA LYS A 276 29.68 7.80 -7.75
C LYS A 276 30.25 9.21 -7.86
N LEU A 277 29.75 10.05 -8.77
CA LEU A 277 30.17 11.43 -8.93
C LEU A 277 29.66 12.36 -7.81
N LEU A 278 28.71 11.91 -7.03
CA LEU A 278 28.09 12.66 -5.92
C LEU A 278 28.70 12.34 -4.55
N GLY A 279 29.92 11.77 -4.51
CA GLY A 279 30.59 11.40 -3.24
C GLY A 279 30.80 12.55 -2.26
N PHE A 280 30.87 13.80 -2.76
CA PHE A 280 30.95 14.99 -1.89
C PHE A 280 29.65 15.22 -1.06
N LEU A 281 28.53 14.57 -1.41
CA LEU A 281 27.27 14.59 -0.66
C LEU A 281 27.13 13.43 0.34
N ASP A 282 28.10 12.52 0.42
CA ASP A 282 28.04 11.37 1.32
C ASP A 282 27.78 11.74 2.80
N PRO A 283 28.29 12.85 3.34
CA PRO A 283 27.97 13.26 4.72
C PRO A 283 26.48 13.49 4.99
N VAL A 284 25.70 13.88 3.97
CA VAL A 284 24.25 14.15 4.11
C VAL A 284 23.37 13.01 3.58
N LYS A 285 23.95 12.01 2.93
CA LYS A 285 23.22 10.80 2.45
C LYS A 285 22.44 10.05 3.52
N PRO A 286 22.88 9.94 4.79
CA PRO A 286 22.08 9.28 5.83
C PRO A 286 20.68 9.88 6.02
N ILE A 287 20.47 11.15 5.64
CA ILE A 287 19.17 11.83 5.70
C ILE A 287 18.58 12.03 4.31
N LEU A 288 19.35 12.55 3.37
CA LEU A 288 18.88 12.96 2.04
C LEU A 288 19.20 11.96 0.92
N GLY A 289 19.67 10.76 1.24
CA GLY A 289 20.11 9.78 0.25
C GLY A 289 19.09 9.51 -0.85
N ILE A 290 17.81 9.38 -0.51
CA ILE A 290 16.73 9.13 -1.49
C ILE A 290 16.58 10.29 -2.49
N ILE A 291 16.82 11.54 -2.04
CA ILE A 291 16.78 12.71 -2.92
C ILE A 291 18.04 12.76 -3.79
N ILE A 292 19.21 12.49 -3.21
CA ILE A 292 20.51 12.49 -3.90
C ILE A 292 20.57 11.39 -4.93
N ASP A 293 20.12 10.18 -4.58
CA ASP A 293 20.09 9.04 -5.51
C ASP A 293 19.06 9.22 -6.63
N GLY A 294 18.07 10.12 -6.47
CA GLY A 294 17.17 10.59 -7.52
C GLY A 294 16.18 9.59 -8.06
N ASN A 295 16.38 8.30 -7.84
CA ASN A 295 15.59 7.19 -8.40
C ASN A 295 14.11 7.26 -8.02
N VAL A 296 13.80 7.28 -6.72
CA VAL A 296 12.41 7.31 -6.21
C VAL A 296 11.68 8.60 -6.62
N PRO A 297 12.25 9.81 -6.46
CA PRO A 297 11.67 11.04 -6.98
C PRO A 297 11.39 10.97 -8.49
N PHE A 298 12.31 10.43 -9.29
CA PHE A 298 12.14 10.30 -10.73
C PHE A 298 10.94 9.42 -11.10
N ILE A 299 10.76 8.27 -10.43
CA ILE A 299 9.62 7.37 -10.68
C ILE A 299 8.30 8.06 -10.35
N VAL A 300 8.20 8.72 -9.18
CA VAL A 300 6.97 9.41 -8.77
C VAL A 300 6.67 10.63 -9.68
N LEU A 301 7.69 11.39 -10.09
CA LEU A 301 7.54 12.51 -11.03
C LEU A 301 7.10 12.03 -12.42
N SER A 302 7.58 10.88 -12.89
CA SER A 302 7.10 10.27 -14.13
C SER A 302 5.61 9.92 -14.05
N GLY A 303 5.16 9.41 -12.90
CA GLY A 303 3.74 9.22 -12.62
C GLY A 303 2.97 10.56 -12.59
N LEU A 304 3.55 11.61 -11.98
CA LEU A 304 2.95 12.95 -11.96
C LEU A 304 2.75 13.50 -13.38
N ILE A 305 3.72 13.31 -14.29
CA ILE A 305 3.58 13.64 -15.72
C ILE A 305 2.39 12.89 -16.33
N GLY A 306 2.27 11.59 -16.08
CA GLY A 306 1.11 10.80 -16.51
C GLY A 306 -0.22 11.35 -16.00
N GLY A 307 -0.29 11.69 -14.71
CA GLY A 307 -1.47 12.30 -14.09
C GLY A 307 -1.84 13.65 -14.72
N LEU A 308 -0.85 14.51 -15.01
CA LEU A 308 -1.05 15.78 -15.71
C LEU A 308 -1.57 15.59 -17.14
N LEU A 309 -1.05 14.60 -17.87
CA LEU A 309 -1.49 14.28 -19.22
C LEU A 309 -2.96 13.85 -19.25
N ILE A 310 -3.36 12.89 -18.39
CA ILE A 310 -4.74 12.45 -18.29
C ILE A 310 -5.67 13.59 -17.86
N LYS A 311 -5.23 14.47 -16.96
CA LYS A 311 -5.99 15.64 -16.55
C LYS A 311 -6.22 16.63 -17.69
N LYS A 312 -5.23 16.79 -18.59
CA LYS A 312 -5.28 17.75 -19.72
C LYS A 312 -5.99 17.23 -20.97
N ILE A 313 -5.99 15.91 -21.17
CA ILE A 313 -6.65 15.31 -22.33
C ILE A 313 -8.13 15.08 -22.00
N PRO A 314 -9.07 15.73 -22.71
CA PRO A 314 -10.49 15.53 -22.47
C PRO A 314 -10.87 14.06 -22.64
N GLY A 315 -11.79 13.53 -21.82
CA GLY A 315 -12.22 12.13 -21.89
C GLY A 315 -12.78 11.70 -23.26
N LYS A 316 -13.33 12.66 -24.04
CA LYS A 316 -13.76 12.44 -25.43
C LYS A 316 -12.59 12.14 -26.38
N GLU A 317 -11.38 12.58 -26.05
CA GLU A 317 -10.15 12.36 -26.84
C GLU A 317 -9.35 11.15 -26.35
N PHE A 318 -10.01 10.11 -25.83
CA PHE A 318 -9.34 8.93 -25.26
C PHE A 318 -8.34 8.26 -26.22
N LYS A 319 -8.58 8.31 -27.55
CA LYS A 319 -7.65 7.79 -28.55
C LYS A 319 -6.31 8.52 -28.50
N LYS A 320 -6.34 9.84 -28.30
CA LYS A 320 -5.12 10.65 -28.12
C LYS A 320 -4.40 10.30 -26.82
N ALA A 321 -5.15 10.10 -25.72
CA ALA A 321 -4.55 9.62 -24.48
C ALA A 321 -3.84 8.27 -24.67
N ILE A 322 -4.50 7.30 -25.33
CA ILE A 322 -3.93 5.99 -25.63
C ILE A 322 -2.63 6.15 -26.43
N LEU A 323 -2.65 6.92 -27.53
CA LEU A 323 -1.47 7.11 -28.38
C LEU A 323 -0.30 7.76 -27.62
N VAL A 324 -0.58 8.83 -26.84
CA VAL A 324 0.44 9.54 -26.06
C VAL A 324 1.06 8.62 -25.00
N PHE A 325 0.25 7.84 -24.26
CA PHE A 325 0.76 6.96 -23.23
C PHE A 325 1.53 5.76 -23.78
N ILE A 326 1.08 5.18 -24.91
CA ILE A 326 1.84 4.12 -25.60
C ILE A 326 3.16 4.70 -26.09
N GLY A 327 3.15 5.87 -26.73
CA GLY A 327 4.37 6.54 -27.22
C GLY A 327 5.36 6.81 -26.08
N LEU A 328 4.89 7.36 -24.94
CA LEU A 328 5.72 7.58 -23.77
C LEU A 328 6.23 6.25 -23.20
N GLY A 329 5.35 5.26 -23.01
CA GLY A 329 5.73 3.96 -22.49
C GLY A 329 6.85 3.31 -23.31
N LEU A 330 6.72 3.32 -24.64
CA LEU A 330 7.74 2.81 -25.54
C LEU A 330 9.01 3.66 -25.49
N ALA A 331 8.92 4.99 -25.44
CA ALA A 331 10.07 5.87 -25.33
C ALA A 331 10.86 5.62 -24.04
N TYR A 332 10.19 5.45 -22.91
CA TYR A 332 10.82 5.10 -21.63
C TYR A 332 11.47 3.72 -21.68
N LEU A 333 10.83 2.71 -22.30
CA LEU A 333 11.41 1.38 -22.48
C LEU A 333 12.68 1.44 -23.34
N ILE A 334 12.60 2.10 -24.50
CA ILE A 334 13.75 2.23 -25.41
C ILE A 334 14.89 2.96 -24.69
N ALA A 335 14.62 4.09 -24.04
CA ALA A 335 15.64 4.82 -23.29
C ALA A 335 16.21 3.98 -22.13
N GLY A 336 15.39 3.19 -21.43
CA GLY A 336 15.86 2.27 -20.40
C GLY A 336 16.80 1.20 -20.94
N PHE A 337 16.48 0.60 -22.09
CA PHE A 337 17.38 -0.36 -22.75
C PHE A 337 18.65 0.30 -23.35
N VAL A 338 18.57 1.54 -23.80
CA VAL A 338 19.77 2.31 -24.18
C VAL A 338 20.65 2.58 -22.96
N LEU A 339 20.07 3.03 -21.84
CA LEU A 339 20.80 3.26 -20.60
C LEU A 339 21.44 1.98 -20.03
N ARG A 340 20.89 0.80 -20.33
CA ARG A 340 21.48 -0.50 -19.91
C ARG A 340 22.92 -0.67 -20.43
N THR A 341 23.33 0.01 -21.49
CA THR A 341 24.71 -0.05 -21.97
C THR A 341 25.72 0.50 -20.95
N TRP A 342 25.29 1.35 -20.02
CA TRP A 342 26.11 1.95 -18.97
C TRP A 342 25.67 1.54 -17.56
N PHE A 343 24.40 1.19 -17.36
CA PHE A 343 23.78 0.89 -16.08
C PHE A 343 23.00 -0.41 -16.18
N ILE A 344 23.42 -1.48 -15.52
CA ILE A 344 22.67 -2.73 -15.50
C ILE A 344 21.24 -2.51 -15.01
N ILE A 345 20.32 -3.41 -15.37
CA ILE A 345 18.94 -3.37 -14.85
C ILE A 345 18.94 -3.98 -13.46
N SER A 346 18.98 -3.14 -12.40
CA SER A 346 18.98 -3.62 -11.01
C SER A 346 18.12 -2.75 -10.10
N LYS A 347 17.13 -3.38 -9.46
CA LYS A 347 16.32 -2.75 -8.41
C LYS A 347 17.15 -2.48 -7.16
N ILE A 348 17.98 -3.43 -6.77
CA ILE A 348 18.75 -3.37 -5.52
C ILE A 348 19.76 -2.20 -5.58
N GLN A 349 20.38 -2.00 -6.75
CA GLN A 349 21.26 -0.86 -6.99
C GLN A 349 20.50 0.42 -7.37
N ALA A 350 19.18 0.36 -7.53
CA ALA A 350 18.33 1.50 -7.89
C ALA A 350 18.77 2.23 -9.18
N THR A 351 19.16 1.45 -10.22
CA THR A 351 19.79 1.98 -11.43
C THR A 351 18.85 2.79 -12.32
N PRO A 352 19.39 3.75 -13.12
CA PRO A 352 18.60 4.56 -14.05
C PRO A 352 17.87 3.74 -15.12
N SER A 353 18.52 2.71 -15.67
CA SER A 353 17.93 1.78 -16.65
C SER A 353 16.69 1.08 -16.10
N TRP A 354 16.79 0.54 -14.88
CA TRP A 354 15.67 -0.09 -14.20
C TRP A 354 14.51 0.88 -13.96
N ALA A 355 14.79 2.09 -13.46
CA ALA A 355 13.77 3.10 -13.22
C ALA A 355 13.02 3.51 -14.49
N MET A 356 13.75 3.68 -15.60
CA MET A 356 13.17 3.96 -16.92
C MET A 356 12.27 2.83 -17.41
N ILE A 357 12.73 1.58 -17.35
CA ILE A 357 11.96 0.41 -17.78
C ILE A 357 10.69 0.27 -16.92
N CYS A 358 10.79 0.44 -15.59
CA CYS A 358 9.64 0.39 -14.69
C CYS A 358 8.60 1.46 -15.02
N ASN A 359 9.03 2.68 -15.32
CA ASN A 359 8.12 3.75 -15.74
C ASN A 359 7.46 3.44 -17.08
N GLY A 360 8.23 2.92 -18.05
CA GLY A 360 7.71 2.50 -19.35
C GLY A 360 6.60 1.45 -19.23
N ILE A 361 6.84 0.39 -18.45
CA ILE A 361 5.83 -0.64 -18.13
C ILE A 361 4.62 0.01 -17.45
N SER A 362 4.85 0.92 -16.51
CA SER A 362 3.77 1.57 -15.74
C SER A 362 2.87 2.44 -16.62
N PHE A 363 3.43 3.18 -17.60
CA PHE A 363 2.64 3.91 -18.60
C PHE A 363 1.75 2.97 -19.43
N LEU A 364 2.31 1.84 -19.89
CA LEU A 364 1.57 0.88 -20.72
C LEU A 364 0.48 0.15 -19.92
N VAL A 365 0.78 -0.29 -18.71
CA VAL A 365 -0.20 -0.94 -17.81
C VAL A 365 -1.31 0.04 -17.44
N PHE A 366 -0.97 1.31 -17.13
CA PHE A 366 -1.97 2.32 -16.80
C PHE A 366 -2.93 2.54 -17.97
N ILE A 367 -2.43 2.77 -19.18
CA ILE A 367 -3.32 3.10 -20.31
C ILE A 367 -4.19 1.92 -20.73
N LEU A 368 -3.68 0.68 -20.60
CA LEU A 368 -4.47 -0.52 -20.81
C LEU A 368 -5.65 -0.58 -19.83
N LEU A 369 -5.38 -0.38 -18.54
CA LEU A 369 -6.42 -0.45 -17.50
C LEU A 369 -7.37 0.76 -17.58
N TYR A 370 -6.87 1.96 -17.91
CA TYR A 370 -7.71 3.12 -18.20
C TYR A 370 -8.68 2.83 -19.36
N TRP A 371 -8.20 2.25 -20.44
CA TRP A 371 -9.05 1.88 -21.57
C TRP A 371 -10.13 0.87 -21.17
N ILE A 372 -9.78 -0.17 -20.40
CA ILE A 372 -10.75 -1.20 -19.96
C ILE A 372 -11.78 -0.62 -18.97
N VAL A 373 -11.30 0.12 -17.96
CA VAL A 373 -12.10 0.56 -16.81
C VAL A 373 -12.89 1.83 -17.13
N ASP A 374 -12.19 2.91 -17.56
CA ASP A 374 -12.83 4.23 -17.71
C ASP A 374 -13.41 4.42 -19.11
N VAL A 375 -12.76 3.93 -20.19
CA VAL A 375 -13.26 4.10 -21.56
C VAL A 375 -14.31 3.06 -21.92
N ARG A 376 -14.07 1.78 -21.63
CA ARG A 376 -15.00 0.66 -21.90
C ARG A 376 -16.02 0.45 -20.77
N ASN A 377 -15.89 1.21 -19.69
CA ASN A 377 -16.76 1.13 -18.49
C ASN A 377 -16.88 -0.30 -17.92
N ARG A 378 -15.81 -1.12 -18.08
CA ARG A 378 -15.76 -2.48 -17.55
C ARG A 378 -15.08 -2.51 -16.19
N ILE A 379 -15.73 -1.95 -15.17
CA ILE A 379 -15.19 -1.82 -13.82
C ILE A 379 -15.44 -3.05 -12.93
N LYS A 380 -16.49 -3.82 -13.21
CA LYS A 380 -16.99 -4.89 -12.31
C LYS A 380 -15.93 -5.91 -11.88
N TRP A 381 -15.10 -6.37 -12.81
CA TRP A 381 -14.05 -7.35 -12.52
C TRP A 381 -12.95 -6.82 -11.59
N ALA A 382 -12.69 -5.52 -11.67
CA ALA A 382 -11.61 -4.85 -10.95
C ALA A 382 -12.08 -4.19 -9.65
N SER A 383 -13.39 -4.16 -9.42
CA SER A 383 -13.99 -3.53 -8.24
C SER A 383 -13.52 -4.14 -6.92
N PHE A 384 -13.08 -5.41 -6.95
CA PHE A 384 -12.48 -6.09 -5.80
C PHE A 384 -11.18 -5.40 -5.31
N PHE A 385 -10.40 -4.80 -6.20
CA PHE A 385 -9.12 -4.16 -5.86
C PHE A 385 -9.30 -2.73 -5.32
N GLN A 386 -10.42 -2.08 -5.59
CA GLN A 386 -10.64 -0.68 -5.24
C GLN A 386 -10.54 -0.41 -3.73
N PRO A 387 -11.11 -1.23 -2.80
CA PRO A 387 -10.97 -1.02 -1.36
C PRO A 387 -9.53 -1.04 -0.88
N ALA A 388 -8.69 -1.90 -1.47
CA ALA A 388 -7.26 -1.94 -1.18
C ALA A 388 -6.57 -0.63 -1.63
N GLY A 389 -6.93 -0.12 -2.81
CA GLY A 389 -6.42 1.16 -3.31
C GLY A 389 -6.86 2.37 -2.47
N GLU A 390 -8.11 2.38 -1.99
CA GLU A 390 -8.67 3.44 -1.15
C GLU A 390 -8.08 3.46 0.26
N ASN A 391 -7.78 2.29 0.83
CA ASN A 391 -7.22 2.10 2.18
C ASN A 391 -5.80 1.52 2.12
N SER A 392 -4.97 2.04 1.21
CA SER A 392 -3.66 1.45 0.86
C SER A 392 -2.76 1.21 2.07
N LEU A 393 -2.72 2.14 3.03
CA LEU A 393 -1.86 2.00 4.21
C LEU A 393 -2.36 0.88 5.13
N THR A 394 -3.67 0.81 5.37
CA THR A 394 -4.27 -0.28 6.17
C THR A 394 -4.03 -1.64 5.51
N THR A 395 -4.24 -1.73 4.18
CA THR A 395 -4.02 -2.95 3.41
C THR A 395 -2.56 -3.41 3.46
N TYR A 396 -1.61 -2.47 3.44
CA TYR A 396 -0.19 -2.78 3.47
C TYR A 396 0.29 -3.25 4.86
N ILE A 397 -0.23 -2.64 5.93
CA ILE A 397 0.23 -2.90 7.32
C ILE A 397 -0.50 -4.07 7.97
N ALA A 398 -1.80 -4.25 7.71
CA ALA A 398 -2.60 -5.26 8.39
C ALA A 398 -2.06 -6.71 8.27
N PRO A 399 -1.52 -7.15 7.12
CA PRO A 399 -0.91 -8.47 7.00
C PRO A 399 0.23 -8.72 7.97
N ASP A 400 1.06 -7.73 8.23
CA ASP A 400 2.22 -7.89 9.13
C ASP A 400 1.79 -8.19 10.56
N ILE A 401 0.69 -7.58 11.02
CA ILE A 401 0.11 -7.88 12.34
C ILE A 401 -0.25 -9.37 12.43
N LEU A 402 -0.89 -9.91 11.38
CA LEU A 402 -1.25 -11.32 11.34
C LEU A 402 -0.01 -12.22 11.31
N TYR A 403 1.03 -11.85 10.55
CA TYR A 403 2.29 -12.61 10.57
C TYR A 403 2.91 -12.66 11.96
N TYR A 404 3.02 -11.52 12.66
CA TYR A 404 3.60 -11.50 14.00
C TYR A 404 2.74 -12.24 15.01
N LEU A 405 1.41 -12.25 14.89
CA LEU A 405 0.52 -13.07 15.71
C LEU A 405 0.70 -14.56 15.43
N ILE A 406 0.79 -14.97 14.16
CA ILE A 406 1.03 -16.35 13.75
C ILE A 406 2.39 -16.83 14.26
N TRP A 407 3.44 -16.04 14.06
CA TRP A 407 4.79 -16.39 14.55
C TRP A 407 4.86 -16.46 16.09
N SER A 408 4.10 -15.62 16.80
CA SER A 408 4.03 -15.67 18.26
C SER A 408 3.29 -16.89 18.78
N SER A 409 2.36 -17.45 18.00
CA SER A 409 1.61 -18.65 18.40
C SER A 409 2.44 -19.93 18.31
N GLY A 410 3.54 -19.93 17.56
CA GLY A 410 4.35 -21.11 17.26
C GLY A 410 3.66 -22.14 16.38
N VAL A 411 2.43 -21.88 15.91
CA VAL A 411 1.67 -22.80 15.06
C VAL A 411 1.90 -22.47 13.58
N PRO A 412 2.25 -23.46 12.73
CA PRO A 412 2.54 -23.25 11.33
C PRO A 412 1.24 -23.13 10.50
N PHE A 413 0.45 -22.07 10.71
CA PHE A 413 -0.80 -21.86 9.98
C PHE A 413 -0.64 -21.69 8.47
N LEU A 414 0.52 -21.19 8.02
CA LEU A 414 0.81 -20.94 6.61
C LEU A 414 1.47 -22.17 5.97
N ILE A 415 0.74 -23.29 5.90
CA ILE A 415 1.24 -24.59 5.43
C ILE A 415 1.80 -24.51 4.00
N TYR A 416 1.20 -23.71 3.12
CA TYR A 416 1.66 -23.55 1.74
C TYR A 416 3.10 -23.02 1.64
N LYS A 417 3.58 -22.24 2.63
CA LYS A 417 4.96 -21.74 2.67
C LYS A 417 6.00 -22.83 2.94
N GLN A 418 5.57 -23.98 3.47
CA GLN A 418 6.43 -25.13 3.74
C GLN A 418 6.49 -26.09 2.56
N SER A 419 5.60 -25.92 1.56
CA SER A 419 5.57 -26.75 0.37
C SER A 419 6.83 -26.53 -0.49
N GLN A 420 7.32 -27.60 -1.10
CA GLN A 420 8.37 -27.56 -2.12
C GLN A 420 7.80 -27.47 -3.55
N GLU A 421 6.47 -27.47 -3.69
CA GLU A 421 5.78 -27.37 -4.97
C GLU A 421 5.51 -25.91 -5.34
N PRO A 422 6.10 -25.38 -6.44
CA PRO A 422 5.93 -23.98 -6.84
C PRO A 422 4.46 -23.54 -6.99
N ILE A 423 3.61 -24.42 -7.54
CA ILE A 423 2.19 -24.11 -7.77
C ILE A 423 1.47 -23.89 -6.43
N ILE A 424 1.76 -24.70 -5.40
CA ILE A 424 1.13 -24.58 -4.07
C ILE A 424 1.56 -23.27 -3.41
N VAL A 425 2.86 -22.93 -3.49
CA VAL A 425 3.39 -21.68 -2.95
C VAL A 425 2.75 -20.48 -3.65
N ILE A 426 2.69 -20.47 -4.99
CA ILE A 426 2.10 -19.38 -5.77
C ILE A 426 0.59 -19.24 -5.46
N ALA A 427 -0.16 -20.34 -5.50
CA ALA A 427 -1.59 -20.32 -5.22
C ALA A 427 -1.88 -19.87 -3.77
N GLY A 428 -1.14 -20.38 -2.79
CA GLY A 428 -1.26 -20.00 -1.39
C GLY A 428 -0.98 -18.51 -1.16
N SER A 429 0.10 -17.99 -1.73
CA SER A 429 0.45 -16.57 -1.62
C SER A 429 -0.57 -15.66 -2.32
N LEU A 430 -1.15 -16.10 -3.45
CA LEU A 430 -2.23 -15.36 -4.11
C LEU A 430 -3.48 -15.34 -3.25
N VAL A 431 -3.90 -16.48 -2.71
CA VAL A 431 -5.04 -16.56 -1.79
C VAL A 431 -4.81 -15.70 -0.56
N TRP A 432 -3.61 -15.73 0.02
CA TRP A 432 -3.24 -14.85 1.14
C TRP A 432 -3.42 -13.37 0.79
N ALA A 433 -2.87 -12.91 -0.34
CA ALA A 433 -2.99 -11.53 -0.77
C ALA A 433 -4.47 -11.11 -0.95
N LEU A 434 -5.31 -11.98 -1.53
CA LEU A 434 -6.74 -11.73 -1.69
C LEU A 434 -7.48 -11.69 -0.34
N LEU A 435 -7.14 -12.57 0.61
CA LEU A 435 -7.69 -12.55 1.96
C LEU A 435 -7.35 -11.25 2.70
N MET A 436 -6.17 -10.68 2.47
CA MET A 436 -5.77 -9.40 3.06
C MET A 436 -6.60 -8.21 2.53
N VAL A 437 -7.05 -8.27 1.27
CA VAL A 437 -8.05 -7.31 0.78
C VAL A 437 -9.37 -7.46 1.53
N GLY A 438 -9.84 -8.69 1.73
CA GLY A 438 -11.03 -8.97 2.54
C GLY A 438 -10.91 -8.45 3.98
N LEU A 439 -9.76 -8.67 4.61
CA LEU A 439 -9.44 -8.13 5.94
C LEU A 439 -9.52 -6.61 5.96
N THR A 440 -8.95 -5.93 4.96
CA THR A 440 -9.01 -4.46 4.85
C THR A 440 -10.45 -3.95 4.78
N VAL A 441 -11.30 -4.63 4.02
CA VAL A 441 -12.73 -4.29 3.94
C VAL A 441 -13.41 -4.46 5.29
N MET A 442 -13.13 -5.55 6.00
CA MET A 442 -13.66 -5.80 7.33
C MET A 442 -13.22 -4.73 8.33
N LEU A 443 -11.93 -4.42 8.38
CA LEU A 443 -11.38 -3.36 9.25
C LEU A 443 -12.01 -2.00 8.94
N SER A 444 -12.18 -1.68 7.65
CA SER A 444 -12.81 -0.42 7.23
C SER A 444 -14.27 -0.30 7.68
N ARG A 445 -15.02 -1.41 7.74
CA ARG A 445 -16.39 -1.44 8.28
C ARG A 445 -16.43 -1.23 9.79
N LEU A 446 -15.40 -1.64 10.50
CA LEU A 446 -15.22 -1.40 11.94
C LEU A 446 -14.64 0.00 12.24
N ASN A 447 -14.53 0.88 11.23
CA ASN A 447 -13.87 2.19 11.33
C ASN A 447 -12.38 2.11 11.75
N ILE A 448 -11.73 0.98 11.46
CA ILE A 448 -10.30 0.78 11.64
C ILE A 448 -9.64 0.98 10.27
N ARG A 449 -9.23 2.21 10.00
CA ARG A 449 -8.56 2.58 8.75
C ARG A 449 -7.56 3.68 8.99
N LEU A 450 -6.35 3.46 8.52
CA LEU A 450 -5.26 4.43 8.63
C LEU A 450 -5.43 5.54 7.59
N ARG A 451 -5.38 6.79 8.07
CA ARG A 451 -5.47 7.98 7.23
C ARG A 451 -4.44 9.01 7.64
N ILE A 452 -3.55 9.31 6.70
CA ILE A 452 -2.44 10.26 6.86
C ILE A 452 -2.64 11.46 5.93
#